data_c4ba6d3fd62af5065b15dbc7ac823180
#
_entry.id   c4ba6d3fd62af5065b15dbc7ac823180
#
_cell.length_a   1.000
_cell.length_b   1.000
_cell.length_c   1.000
_cell.angle_alpha   90.00
_cell.angle_beta   90.00
_cell.angle_gamma   90.00
#
_symmetry.space_group_name_H-M   'P 1'
#
loop_
_entity.id
_entity.type
_entity.pdbx_description
1 polymer ?
#
loop_
_entity_poly.entity_id
_entity_poly.type
_entity_poly.pdbx_seq_one_letter_code
_entity_poly.pdbx_strand_id
1 'polypeptide(L)'
;KFHGAVVDHCGHEHTRVFAEIADLGKLLAQMDDIVGTTAPARVALVYDWENRWALEDAQGLCNVNKKYVETVMDHYSALWRRGVSMDIVDQASDFAGHDVLIAPFSYMLRGDFALRVDEFVQAGGTFVATYGTGYVDDSDLCFLGGFPGPLKKTLGLWAEEIDVLMPGMENHAQLDGARYALTDYAELVHPEGAKVLAAYEEDFYAGMPALT
;
A
#
# COMPACT_ATOMS: atom_id res chain seq x y z
N LYS A 1 -29.60 9.11 -8.12
CA LYS A 1 -29.35 8.40 -6.86
C LYS A 1 -30.47 8.71 -5.90
N PHE A 2 -31.09 7.71 -5.34
CA PHE A 2 -32.37 7.82 -4.67
C PHE A 2 -32.32 8.59 -3.34
N HIS A 3 -31.23 8.64 -2.66
CA HIS A 3 -31.02 9.36 -1.41
C HIS A 3 -29.59 9.88 -1.35
N GLY A 4 -29.40 11.06 -0.81
CA GLY A 4 -28.07 11.65 -0.61
C GLY A 4 -27.74 12.81 -1.54
N ALA A 5 -28.72 13.40 -2.21
CA ALA A 5 -28.60 14.72 -2.83
C ALA A 5 -28.88 15.82 -1.78
N VAL A 6 -28.16 16.93 -1.87
CA VAL A 6 -28.39 18.10 -1.01
C VAL A 6 -29.77 18.68 -1.27
N VAL A 7 -30.14 18.78 -2.55
CA VAL A 7 -31.53 19.07 -2.98
C VAL A 7 -32.17 17.73 -3.32
N ASP A 8 -33.08 17.31 -2.47
CA ASP A 8 -33.81 16.05 -2.62
C ASP A 8 -34.88 16.10 -3.73
N HIS A 9 -35.61 15.02 -3.93
CA HIS A 9 -36.70 14.90 -4.91
C HIS A 9 -37.81 15.95 -4.78
N CYS A 10 -37.97 16.56 -3.61
CA CYS A 10 -38.85 17.68 -3.40
C CYS A 10 -38.45 18.95 -4.20
N GLY A 11 -37.20 19.03 -4.69
CA GLY A 11 -36.69 20.05 -5.57
C GLY A 11 -36.54 21.45 -4.96
N HIS A 12 -36.51 21.58 -3.64
CA HIS A 12 -36.34 22.85 -2.93
C HIS A 12 -35.41 22.76 -1.74
N GLU A 13 -35.03 23.93 -1.21
CA GLU A 13 -34.06 24.11 -0.12
C GLU A 13 -34.65 23.92 1.29
N HIS A 14 -35.94 23.71 1.43
CA HIS A 14 -36.61 23.67 2.75
C HIS A 14 -36.57 22.30 3.41
N THR A 15 -35.53 21.51 3.13
CA THR A 15 -35.32 20.22 3.75
C THR A 15 -34.34 20.34 4.90
N ARG A 16 -34.44 19.42 5.89
CA ARG A 16 -33.49 19.36 7.02
C ARG A 16 -32.05 19.20 6.55
N VAL A 17 -31.83 18.31 5.57
CA VAL A 17 -30.47 18.04 5.05
C VAL A 17 -29.89 19.28 4.39
N PHE A 18 -30.68 20.02 3.58
CA PHE A 18 -30.20 21.25 2.98
C PHE A 18 -29.86 22.32 4.04
N ALA A 19 -30.72 22.50 5.05
CA ALA A 19 -30.47 23.44 6.14
C ALA A 19 -29.20 23.10 6.91
N GLU A 20 -28.98 21.83 7.25
CA GLU A 20 -27.77 21.38 7.95
C GLU A 20 -26.51 21.61 7.12
N ILE A 21 -26.54 21.36 5.81
CA ILE A 21 -25.40 21.63 4.92
C ILE A 21 -25.14 23.13 4.77
N ALA A 22 -26.20 23.95 4.67
CA ALA A 22 -26.06 25.40 4.63
C ALA A 22 -25.44 25.95 5.94
N ASP A 23 -25.83 25.39 7.08
CA ASP A 23 -25.26 25.79 8.39
C ASP A 23 -23.82 25.32 8.53
N LEU A 24 -23.48 24.13 8.03
CA LEU A 24 -22.09 23.68 7.93
C LEU A 24 -21.24 24.63 7.05
N GLY A 25 -21.79 25.07 5.92
CA GLY A 25 -21.11 26.05 5.07
C GLY A 25 -20.83 27.38 5.78
N LYS A 26 -21.80 27.87 6.59
CA LYS A 26 -21.59 29.06 7.42
C LYS A 26 -20.51 28.86 8.50
N LEU A 27 -20.46 27.65 9.09
CA LEU A 27 -19.43 27.31 10.08
C LEU A 27 -18.05 27.26 9.42
N LEU A 28 -17.92 26.61 8.28
CA LEU A 28 -16.66 26.53 7.54
C LEU A 28 -16.13 27.90 7.15
N ALA A 29 -17.01 28.84 6.76
CA ALA A 29 -16.62 30.23 6.45
C ALA A 29 -16.04 31.00 7.67
N GLN A 30 -16.17 30.48 8.89
CA GLN A 30 -15.57 31.05 10.10
C GLN A 30 -14.24 30.40 10.49
N MET A 31 -13.77 29.43 9.69
CA MET A 31 -12.57 28.63 9.97
C MET A 31 -11.40 29.00 9.05
N ASP A 32 -11.37 30.24 8.55
CA ASP A 32 -10.33 30.70 7.61
C ASP A 32 -8.90 30.58 8.20
N ASP A 33 -8.76 30.65 9.52
CA ASP A 33 -7.47 30.55 10.22
C ASP A 33 -6.78 29.20 10.04
N ILE A 34 -7.54 28.14 9.67
CA ILE A 34 -6.97 26.81 9.45
C ILE A 34 -6.75 26.49 7.97
N VAL A 35 -7.17 27.39 7.07
CA VAL A 35 -6.96 27.19 5.63
C VAL A 35 -5.46 27.21 5.31
N GLY A 36 -5.01 26.16 4.64
CA GLY A 36 -3.60 26.00 4.28
C GLY A 36 -2.70 25.48 5.40
N THR A 37 -3.24 25.19 6.60
CA THR A 37 -2.47 24.51 7.63
C THR A 37 -2.28 23.04 7.27
N THR A 38 -1.12 22.48 7.60
CA THR A 38 -0.79 21.08 7.40
C THR A 38 -0.26 20.46 8.68
N ALA A 39 -0.53 19.17 8.88
CA ALA A 39 0.12 18.37 9.91
C ALA A 39 1.30 17.65 9.22
N PRO A 40 2.56 17.97 9.58
CA PRO A 40 3.69 17.33 8.94
C PRO A 40 3.70 15.82 9.22
N ALA A 41 3.86 15.02 8.18
CA ALA A 41 4.06 13.59 8.26
C ALA A 41 5.46 13.21 7.75
N ARG A 42 6.12 12.29 8.45
CA ARG A 42 7.42 11.74 8.03
C ARG A 42 7.29 10.40 7.33
N VAL A 43 6.07 9.86 7.25
CA VAL A 43 5.74 8.60 6.61
C VAL A 43 4.74 8.85 5.49
N ALA A 44 5.03 8.34 4.30
CA ALA A 44 4.08 8.24 3.21
C ALA A 44 3.62 6.78 3.05
N LEU A 45 2.32 6.57 2.91
CA LEU A 45 1.71 5.28 2.63
C LEU A 45 1.03 5.31 1.27
N VAL A 46 1.45 4.44 0.38
CA VAL A 46 0.94 4.40 -0.99
C VAL A 46 -0.43 3.70 -1.01
N TYR A 47 -1.41 4.41 -1.57
CA TYR A 47 -2.68 3.86 -2.01
C TYR A 47 -2.94 4.33 -3.43
N ASP A 48 -2.90 3.42 -4.38
CA ASP A 48 -3.01 3.75 -5.81
C ASP A 48 -4.22 3.05 -6.42
N TRP A 49 -5.09 3.84 -7.08
CA TRP A 49 -6.34 3.34 -7.65
C TRP A 49 -6.11 2.44 -8.85
N GLU A 50 -5.15 2.77 -9.72
CA GLU A 50 -4.84 1.95 -10.89
C GLU A 50 -4.22 0.62 -10.47
N ASN A 51 -3.35 0.62 -9.46
CA ASN A 51 -2.85 -0.61 -8.85
C ASN A 51 -3.99 -1.47 -8.27
N ARG A 52 -4.96 -0.84 -7.62
CA ARG A 52 -6.14 -1.54 -7.11
C ARG A 52 -6.95 -2.16 -8.25
N TRP A 53 -7.21 -1.42 -9.31
CA TRP A 53 -7.99 -1.93 -10.45
C TRP A 53 -7.24 -3.05 -11.16
N ALA A 54 -5.93 -2.93 -11.38
CA ALA A 54 -5.12 -3.99 -11.94
C ALA A 54 -5.17 -5.28 -11.10
N LEU A 55 -5.04 -5.15 -9.77
CA LEU A 55 -5.20 -6.28 -8.85
C LEU A 55 -6.59 -6.91 -8.91
N GLU A 56 -7.65 -6.11 -8.97
CA GLU A 56 -9.02 -6.62 -9.04
C GLU A 56 -9.28 -7.38 -10.35
N ASP A 57 -8.67 -6.95 -11.47
CA ASP A 57 -8.78 -7.59 -12.78
C ASP A 57 -7.84 -8.79 -12.96
N ALA A 58 -6.68 -8.80 -12.32
CA ALA A 58 -5.68 -9.86 -12.45
C ALA A 58 -6.26 -11.25 -12.11
N GLN A 59 -6.01 -12.24 -12.96
CA GLN A 59 -6.45 -13.63 -12.78
C GLN A 59 -5.36 -14.52 -12.16
N GLY A 60 -4.15 -13.97 -11.95
CA GLY A 60 -2.96 -14.73 -11.58
C GLY A 60 -2.93 -15.16 -10.11
N LEU A 61 -2.72 -14.25 -9.20
CA LEU A 61 -2.38 -14.54 -7.80
C LEU A 61 -3.48 -15.31 -7.06
N CYS A 62 -4.65 -14.71 -6.94
CA CYS A 62 -5.85 -15.30 -6.35
C CYS A 62 -7.06 -14.71 -7.08
N ASN A 63 -8.03 -15.54 -7.46
CA ASN A 63 -9.19 -15.07 -8.23
C ASN A 63 -10.21 -14.29 -7.38
N VAL A 64 -10.11 -14.37 -6.06
CA VAL A 64 -11.03 -13.70 -5.14
C VAL A 64 -10.28 -13.11 -3.98
N ASN A 65 -10.66 -11.88 -3.60
CA ASN A 65 -10.24 -11.23 -2.37
C ASN A 65 -8.71 -11.10 -2.23
N LYS A 66 -8.09 -10.34 -3.13
CA LYS A 66 -6.65 -10.04 -3.05
C LYS A 66 -6.27 -9.10 -1.90
N LYS A 67 -7.27 -8.57 -1.17
CA LYS A 67 -7.12 -7.81 0.09
C LYS A 67 -6.21 -6.58 0.00
N TYR A 68 -6.15 -5.89 -1.14
CA TYR A 68 -5.30 -4.70 -1.27
C TYR A 68 -5.67 -3.62 -0.26
N VAL A 69 -6.96 -3.29 -0.15
CA VAL A 69 -7.44 -2.25 0.77
C VAL A 69 -7.16 -2.63 2.21
N GLU A 70 -7.45 -3.87 2.59
CA GLU A 70 -7.19 -4.40 3.93
C GLU A 70 -5.70 -4.35 4.27
N THR A 71 -4.83 -4.76 3.34
CA THR A 71 -3.37 -4.72 3.51
C THR A 71 -2.87 -3.29 3.74
N VAL A 72 -3.33 -2.31 2.96
CA VAL A 72 -3.00 -0.90 3.18
C VAL A 72 -3.51 -0.42 4.54
N MET A 73 -4.75 -0.78 4.90
CA MET A 73 -5.36 -0.39 6.18
C MET A 73 -4.64 -1.01 7.39
N ASP A 74 -4.10 -2.21 7.26
CA ASP A 74 -3.33 -2.86 8.33
C ASP A 74 -2.01 -2.11 8.58
N HIS A 75 -1.29 -1.73 7.52
CA HIS A 75 -0.09 -0.90 7.63
C HIS A 75 -0.41 0.49 8.22
N TYR A 76 -1.49 1.13 7.76
CA TYR A 76 -1.98 2.38 8.34
C TYR A 76 -2.26 2.24 9.84
N SER A 77 -3.07 1.24 10.20
CA SER A 77 -3.53 1.03 11.58
C SER A 77 -2.39 0.74 12.56
N ALA A 78 -1.36 0.01 12.11
CA ALA A 78 -0.21 -0.31 12.93
C ALA A 78 0.57 0.94 13.38
N LEU A 79 0.74 1.90 12.49
CA LEU A 79 1.43 3.17 12.76
C LEU A 79 0.51 4.18 13.45
N TRP A 80 -0.74 4.28 13.02
CA TRP A 80 -1.72 5.18 13.61
C TRP A 80 -1.93 4.92 15.11
N ARG A 81 -2.03 3.64 15.51
CA ARG A 81 -2.14 3.24 16.92
C ARG A 81 -0.93 3.63 17.76
N ARG A 82 0.20 3.92 17.14
CA ARG A 82 1.43 4.41 17.76
C ARG A 82 1.56 5.94 17.74
N GLY A 83 0.53 6.63 17.21
CA GLY A 83 0.54 8.10 17.10
C GLY A 83 1.44 8.64 16.01
N VAL A 84 1.77 7.82 15.00
CA VAL A 84 2.57 8.25 13.84
C VAL A 84 1.64 8.83 12.78
N SER A 85 1.85 10.10 12.43
CA SER A 85 1.17 10.76 11.31
C SER A 85 1.68 10.23 9.98
N MET A 86 0.77 10.02 9.03
CA MET A 86 1.09 9.54 7.69
C MET A 86 0.32 10.34 6.64
N ASP A 87 0.98 10.62 5.52
CA ASP A 87 0.31 11.06 4.31
C ASP A 87 -0.07 9.86 3.46
N ILE A 88 -1.28 9.86 2.92
CA ILE A 88 -1.72 8.87 1.93
C ILE A 88 -1.43 9.46 0.56
N VAL A 89 -0.59 8.77 -0.20
CA VAL A 89 -0.10 9.22 -1.51
C VAL A 89 -0.39 8.17 -2.58
N ASP A 90 -0.47 8.58 -3.83
CA ASP A 90 -0.43 7.65 -4.96
C ASP A 90 0.99 7.56 -5.55
N GLN A 91 1.17 6.70 -6.53
CA GLN A 91 2.47 6.53 -7.16
C GLN A 91 2.93 7.76 -7.98
N ALA A 92 2.04 8.68 -8.33
CA ALA A 92 2.38 9.93 -9.03
C ALA A 92 2.71 11.09 -8.08
N SER A 93 2.35 10.97 -6.81
CA SER A 93 2.58 12.00 -5.79
C SER A 93 4.07 12.17 -5.46
N ASP A 94 4.45 13.36 -5.02
CA ASP A 94 5.78 13.61 -4.46
C ASP A 94 5.86 13.06 -3.03
N PHE A 95 6.90 12.29 -2.75
CA PHE A 95 7.19 11.71 -1.44
C PHE A 95 8.62 12.01 -0.95
N ALA A 96 9.37 12.85 -1.66
CA ALA A 96 10.77 13.15 -1.33
C ALA A 96 10.95 13.82 0.04
N GLY A 97 9.91 14.46 0.57
CA GLY A 97 9.94 15.11 1.89
C GLY A 97 9.70 14.16 3.08
N HIS A 98 9.46 12.87 2.83
CA HIS A 98 9.23 11.87 3.87
C HIS A 98 10.53 11.11 4.21
N ASP A 99 10.56 10.41 5.35
CA ASP A 99 11.68 9.53 5.71
C ASP A 99 11.39 8.07 5.37
N VAL A 100 10.11 7.70 5.37
CA VAL A 100 9.64 6.34 5.12
C VAL A 100 8.54 6.36 4.08
N LEU A 101 8.69 5.54 3.05
CA LEU A 101 7.68 5.26 2.04
C LEU A 101 7.25 3.80 2.16
N ILE A 102 5.98 3.57 2.44
CA ILE A 102 5.41 2.22 2.56
C ILE A 102 4.48 2.00 1.36
N ALA A 103 4.75 0.98 0.57
CA ALA A 103 3.99 0.66 -0.64
C ALA A 103 3.49 -0.80 -0.60
N PRO A 104 2.40 -1.08 0.14
CA PRO A 104 1.90 -2.43 0.27
C PRO A 104 1.31 -2.94 -1.05
N PHE A 105 1.64 -4.17 -1.42
CA PHE A 105 1.07 -4.87 -2.57
C PHE A 105 1.02 -3.99 -3.83
N SER A 106 2.13 -3.34 -4.14
CA SER A 106 2.28 -2.48 -5.33
C SER A 106 2.51 -3.34 -6.58
N TYR A 107 1.49 -4.09 -6.97
CA TYR A 107 1.47 -5.03 -8.09
C TYR A 107 1.83 -4.36 -9.41
N MET A 108 1.19 -3.22 -9.69
CA MET A 108 1.47 -2.37 -10.83
C MET A 108 2.43 -1.26 -10.43
N LEU A 109 3.52 -1.09 -11.17
CA LEU A 109 4.42 0.06 -11.05
C LEU A 109 4.21 1.00 -12.23
N ARG A 110 3.88 2.26 -11.92
CA ARG A 110 3.47 3.25 -12.92
C ARG A 110 4.55 4.29 -13.18
N GLY A 111 4.65 4.68 -14.45
CA GLY A 111 5.49 5.77 -14.87
C GLY A 111 6.93 5.67 -14.35
N ASP A 112 7.39 6.70 -13.67
CA ASP A 112 8.73 6.79 -13.08
C ASP A 112 8.81 6.41 -11.59
N PHE A 113 7.74 5.84 -11.01
CA PHE A 113 7.68 5.53 -9.59
C PHE A 113 8.89 4.73 -9.08
N ALA A 114 9.28 3.67 -9.80
CA ALA A 114 10.42 2.86 -9.40
C ALA A 114 11.76 3.63 -9.42
N LEU A 115 11.93 4.55 -10.38
CA LEU A 115 13.11 5.42 -10.44
C LEU A 115 13.14 6.38 -9.22
N ARG A 116 12.01 7.01 -8.92
CA ARG A 116 11.89 7.92 -7.76
C ARG A 116 12.06 7.20 -6.43
N VAL A 117 11.63 5.93 -6.33
CA VAL A 117 11.91 5.08 -5.16
C VAL A 117 13.41 4.82 -5.02
N ASP A 118 14.12 4.52 -6.12
CA ASP A 118 15.56 4.32 -6.09
C ASP A 118 16.29 5.61 -5.63
N GLU A 119 15.93 6.75 -6.19
CA GLU A 119 16.47 8.06 -5.78
C GLU A 119 16.19 8.38 -4.31
N PHE A 120 14.97 8.10 -3.83
CA PHE A 120 14.57 8.28 -2.45
C PHE A 120 15.42 7.44 -1.49
N VAL A 121 15.64 6.16 -1.80
CA VAL A 121 16.47 5.26 -1.00
C VAL A 121 17.94 5.71 -1.03
N GLN A 122 18.46 6.11 -2.19
CA GLN A 122 19.83 6.63 -2.29
C GLN A 122 20.03 7.94 -1.51
N ALA A 123 18.98 8.74 -1.36
CA ALA A 123 18.99 9.94 -0.52
C ALA A 123 18.88 9.64 0.99
N GLY A 124 18.73 8.37 1.39
CA GLY A 124 18.66 7.93 2.78
C GLY A 124 17.27 7.65 3.30
N GLY A 125 16.25 7.68 2.44
CA GLY A 125 14.89 7.27 2.78
C GLY A 125 14.77 5.74 2.95
N THR A 126 13.76 5.32 3.69
CA THR A 126 13.42 3.91 3.88
C THR A 126 12.22 3.54 3.03
N PHE A 127 12.38 2.59 2.13
CA PHE A 127 11.28 2.04 1.33
C PHE A 127 10.87 0.67 1.87
N VAL A 128 9.56 0.49 2.08
CA VAL A 128 8.97 -0.77 2.54
C VAL A 128 8.01 -1.28 1.48
N ALA A 129 8.33 -2.42 0.90
CA ALA A 129 7.48 -3.16 -0.03
C ALA A 129 6.96 -4.44 0.62
N THR A 130 5.88 -4.99 0.13
CA THR A 130 5.37 -6.30 0.53
C THR A 130 5.31 -7.24 -0.66
N TYR A 131 4.80 -8.44 -0.44
CA TYR A 131 4.55 -9.43 -1.49
C TYR A 131 3.80 -8.83 -2.69
N GLY A 132 3.95 -9.44 -3.84
CA GLY A 132 3.27 -9.05 -5.07
C GLY A 132 3.66 -7.68 -5.62
N THR A 133 4.81 -7.15 -5.24
CA THR A 133 5.29 -5.85 -5.73
C THR A 133 5.95 -5.99 -7.11
N GLY A 134 5.62 -5.08 -8.05
CA GLY A 134 6.33 -4.92 -9.31
C GLY A 134 6.16 -6.08 -10.28
N TYR A 135 4.94 -6.58 -10.43
CA TYR A 135 4.60 -7.64 -11.38
C TYR A 135 4.31 -7.10 -12.78
N VAL A 136 3.60 -5.97 -12.85
CA VAL A 136 3.20 -5.38 -14.14
C VAL A 136 3.53 -3.89 -14.21
N ASP A 137 3.65 -3.39 -15.45
CA ASP A 137 3.78 -1.98 -15.76
C ASP A 137 2.40 -1.28 -15.83
N ASP A 138 2.40 0.00 -16.20
CA ASP A 138 1.20 0.83 -16.34
C ASP A 138 0.26 0.43 -17.51
N SER A 139 0.66 -0.53 -18.31
CA SER A 139 -0.15 -1.17 -19.36
C SER A 139 -0.67 -2.56 -18.95
N ASP A 140 -0.50 -2.94 -17.68
CA ASP A 140 -0.80 -4.27 -17.13
C ASP A 140 -0.03 -5.42 -17.81
N LEU A 141 1.16 -5.11 -18.33
CA LEU A 141 2.07 -6.10 -18.92
C LEU A 141 3.13 -6.52 -17.89
N CYS A 142 3.33 -7.84 -17.75
CA CYS A 142 4.35 -8.39 -16.86
C CYS A 142 5.74 -7.88 -17.23
N PHE A 143 6.52 -7.49 -16.22
CA PHE A 143 7.91 -7.12 -16.41
C PHE A 143 8.72 -8.31 -16.90
N LEU A 144 9.47 -8.12 -17.98
CA LEU A 144 10.42 -9.10 -18.46
C LEU A 144 11.69 -9.10 -17.58
N GLY A 145 12.21 -10.28 -17.30
CA GLY A 145 13.42 -10.43 -16.46
C GLY A 145 13.14 -10.62 -14.96
N GLY A 146 11.90 -10.87 -14.61
CA GLY A 146 11.48 -11.27 -13.24
C GLY A 146 11.10 -10.12 -12.33
N PHE A 147 10.61 -10.46 -11.16
CA PHE A 147 10.02 -9.58 -10.17
C PHE A 147 11.00 -9.23 -9.05
N PRO A 148 10.84 -8.10 -8.37
CA PRO A 148 9.83 -7.04 -8.52
C PRO A 148 10.16 -6.02 -9.64
N GLY A 149 10.31 -6.45 -10.88
CA GLY A 149 10.52 -5.60 -12.04
C GLY A 149 11.74 -4.67 -11.88
N PRO A 150 11.60 -3.36 -12.08
CA PRO A 150 12.71 -2.41 -11.97
C PRO A 150 13.24 -2.19 -10.55
N LEU A 151 12.50 -2.64 -9.51
CA LEU A 151 12.91 -2.47 -8.10
C LEU A 151 13.89 -3.55 -7.60
N LYS A 152 14.22 -4.57 -8.40
CA LYS A 152 15.13 -5.66 -7.99
C LYS A 152 16.44 -5.17 -7.41
N LYS A 153 17.08 -4.22 -8.06
CA LYS A 153 18.36 -3.68 -7.61
C LYS A 153 18.21 -2.85 -6.34
N THR A 154 17.16 -2.04 -6.24
CA THR A 154 16.88 -1.19 -5.08
C THR A 154 16.59 -2.01 -3.84
N LEU A 155 15.82 -3.09 -3.99
CA LEU A 155 15.50 -4.02 -2.90
C LEU A 155 16.61 -5.05 -2.65
N GLY A 156 17.52 -5.25 -3.60
CA GLY A 156 18.61 -6.22 -3.50
C GLY A 156 18.14 -7.67 -3.45
N LEU A 157 17.07 -7.98 -4.18
CA LEU A 157 16.48 -9.32 -4.28
C LEU A 157 15.72 -9.52 -5.59
N TRP A 158 15.37 -10.78 -5.89
CA TRP A 158 14.37 -11.11 -6.90
C TRP A 158 13.38 -12.14 -6.35
N ALA A 159 12.15 -12.11 -6.87
CA ALA A 159 11.09 -13.04 -6.49
C ALA A 159 10.93 -14.12 -7.57
N GLU A 160 10.83 -15.37 -7.12
CA GLU A 160 10.67 -16.55 -7.97
C GLU A 160 9.18 -16.84 -8.22
N GLU A 161 8.46 -17.05 -7.14
CA GLU A 161 7.04 -17.35 -7.18
C GLU A 161 6.33 -16.83 -5.93
N ILE A 162 5.02 -16.81 -5.97
CA ILE A 162 4.15 -16.45 -4.85
C ILE A 162 3.21 -17.61 -4.54
N ASP A 163 3.24 -18.07 -3.29
CA ASP A 163 2.30 -19.05 -2.78
C ASP A 163 1.10 -18.35 -2.13
N VAL A 164 -0.09 -18.83 -2.43
CA VAL A 164 -1.35 -18.28 -1.91
C VAL A 164 -1.84 -19.17 -0.78
N LEU A 165 -1.73 -18.67 0.45
CA LEU A 165 -2.24 -19.36 1.63
C LEU A 165 -3.76 -19.28 1.65
N MET A 166 -4.40 -20.44 1.56
CA MET A 166 -5.86 -20.53 1.56
C MET A 166 -6.44 -20.15 2.94
N PRO A 167 -7.70 -19.69 3.02
CA PRO A 167 -8.32 -19.35 4.30
C PRO A 167 -8.16 -20.45 5.36
N GLY A 168 -7.55 -20.09 6.49
CA GLY A 168 -7.23 -21.00 7.59
C GLY A 168 -5.86 -21.67 7.49
N MET A 169 -5.11 -21.42 6.41
CA MET A 169 -3.69 -21.77 6.32
C MET A 169 -2.85 -20.59 6.81
N GLU A 170 -1.73 -20.89 7.44
CA GLU A 170 -0.73 -19.93 7.87
C GLU A 170 0.66 -20.55 7.80
N ASN A 171 1.67 -19.74 7.61
CA ASN A 171 3.07 -20.05 7.84
C ASN A 171 3.56 -19.20 9.01
N HIS A 172 4.78 -19.35 9.43
CA HIS A 172 5.33 -18.58 10.53
C HIS A 172 6.73 -18.07 10.20
N ALA A 173 7.12 -17.00 10.88
CA ALA A 173 8.50 -16.50 10.89
C ALA A 173 8.87 -15.97 12.27
N GLN A 174 10.14 -16.04 12.62
CA GLN A 174 10.67 -15.46 13.86
C GLN A 174 11.43 -14.18 13.57
N LEU A 175 11.13 -13.13 14.34
CA LEU A 175 11.83 -11.87 14.30
C LEU A 175 12.02 -11.35 15.74
N ASP A 176 13.25 -11.01 16.12
CA ASP A 176 13.58 -10.47 17.45
C ASP A 176 13.07 -11.32 18.63
N GLY A 177 13.05 -12.64 18.45
CA GLY A 177 12.61 -13.59 19.47
C GLY A 177 11.08 -13.77 19.59
N ALA A 178 10.30 -13.08 18.78
CA ALA A 178 8.86 -13.27 18.67
C ALA A 178 8.52 -14.09 17.41
N ARG A 179 7.51 -14.95 17.50
CA ARG A 179 6.98 -15.74 16.40
C ARG A 179 5.72 -15.08 15.85
N TYR A 180 5.69 -14.87 14.55
CA TYR A 180 4.60 -14.20 13.83
C TYR A 180 3.93 -15.18 12.88
N ALA A 181 2.60 -15.21 12.88
CA ALA A 181 1.82 -15.90 11.86
C ALA A 181 1.80 -15.07 10.58
N LEU A 182 2.00 -15.73 9.46
CA LEU A 182 1.96 -15.16 8.11
C LEU A 182 0.77 -15.77 7.38
N THR A 183 -0.05 -14.92 6.79
CA THR A 183 -1.29 -15.32 6.11
C THR A 183 -1.35 -14.70 4.72
N ASP A 184 -2.29 -15.16 3.91
CA ASP A 184 -2.64 -14.70 2.59
C ASP A 184 -1.61 -15.02 1.51
N TYR A 185 -0.36 -14.55 1.63
CA TYR A 185 0.67 -14.74 0.61
C TYR A 185 2.04 -15.01 1.23
N ALA A 186 2.76 -15.97 0.65
CA ALA A 186 4.18 -16.18 0.89
C ALA A 186 4.93 -16.04 -0.44
N GLU A 187 5.83 -15.06 -0.53
CA GLU A 187 6.62 -14.82 -1.74
C GLU A 187 8.02 -15.41 -1.56
N LEU A 188 8.44 -16.23 -2.52
CA LEU A 188 9.75 -16.88 -2.49
C LEU A 188 10.77 -15.93 -3.08
N VAL A 189 11.56 -15.30 -2.22
CA VAL A 189 12.55 -14.31 -2.63
C VAL A 189 13.98 -14.82 -2.47
N HIS A 190 14.84 -14.40 -3.40
CA HIS A 190 16.27 -14.71 -3.41
C HIS A 190 17.06 -13.42 -3.21
N PRO A 191 17.79 -13.29 -2.10
CA PRO A 191 18.60 -12.10 -1.82
C PRO A 191 19.76 -11.94 -2.81
N GLU A 192 19.91 -10.72 -3.36
CA GLU A 192 21.07 -10.28 -4.15
C GLU A 192 21.69 -9.05 -3.49
N GLY A 193 22.09 -9.21 -2.23
CA GLY A 193 22.63 -8.15 -1.39
C GLY A 193 21.74 -7.76 -0.22
N ALA A 194 20.44 -8.06 -0.26
CA ALA A 194 19.55 -7.86 0.87
C ALA A 194 19.94 -8.75 2.05
N LYS A 195 19.78 -8.23 3.27
CA LYS A 195 20.02 -8.97 4.50
C LYS A 195 18.73 -9.67 4.94
N VAL A 196 18.78 -10.99 5.11
CA VAL A 196 17.65 -11.74 5.64
C VAL A 196 17.47 -11.41 7.13
N LEU A 197 16.28 -10.99 7.51
CA LEU A 197 15.88 -10.65 8.88
C LEU A 197 15.02 -11.75 9.50
N ALA A 198 14.17 -12.41 8.70
CA ALA A 198 13.36 -13.55 9.11
C ALA A 198 13.20 -14.54 7.96
N ALA A 199 13.01 -15.82 8.30
CA ALA A 199 12.78 -16.91 7.34
C ALA A 199 11.47 -17.62 7.65
N TYR A 200 10.86 -18.20 6.61
CA TYR A 200 9.68 -19.07 6.77
C TYR A 200 10.04 -20.31 7.59
N GLU A 201 9.14 -20.74 8.45
CA GLU A 201 9.34 -21.93 9.29
C GLU A 201 8.79 -23.21 8.68
N GLU A 202 7.79 -23.11 7.82
CA GLU A 202 6.97 -24.24 7.38
C GLU A 202 6.89 -24.31 5.85
N ASP A 203 6.34 -25.41 5.35
CA ASP A 203 6.15 -25.71 3.93
C ASP A 203 7.46 -26.00 3.16
N PHE A 204 7.35 -26.22 1.83
CA PHE A 204 8.49 -26.56 0.97
C PHE A 204 9.54 -25.45 0.89
N TYR A 205 9.16 -24.22 1.23
CA TYR A 205 10.05 -23.06 1.28
C TYR A 205 10.53 -22.72 2.70
N ALA A 206 10.42 -23.66 3.66
CA ALA A 206 10.97 -23.45 5.00
C ALA A 206 12.47 -23.14 4.94
N GLY A 207 12.88 -22.07 5.63
CA GLY A 207 14.24 -21.55 5.60
C GLY A 207 14.50 -20.49 4.53
N MET A 208 13.60 -20.28 3.57
CA MET A 208 13.67 -19.15 2.64
C MET A 208 13.31 -17.83 3.31
N PRO A 209 13.81 -16.68 2.80
CA PRO A 209 13.53 -15.38 3.39
C PRO A 209 12.05 -15.03 3.40
N ALA A 210 11.54 -14.65 4.57
CA ALA A 210 10.19 -14.09 4.74
C ALA A 210 10.24 -12.56 4.94
N LEU A 211 11.37 -12.04 5.42
CA LEU A 211 11.64 -10.61 5.59
C LEU A 211 13.11 -10.33 5.32
N THR A 212 13.38 -9.30 4.55
CA THR A 212 14.74 -8.83 4.21
C THR A 212 14.93 -7.37 4.56
#